data_bba4852c261e5f80cebb328e25576488
#
_entry.id   bba4852c261e5f80cebb328e25576488
#
_cell.length_a   1.000
_cell.length_b   1.000
_cell.length_c   1.000
_cell.angle_alpha   90.00
_cell.angle_beta   90.00
_cell.angle_gamma   90.00
#
_symmetry.space_group_name_H-M   'P 1'
#
loop_
_entity.id
_entity.type
_entity.pdbx_description
1 polymer ?
#
loop_
_entity_poly.entity_id
_entity_poly.type
_entity_poly.pdbx_seq_one_letter_code
_entity_poly.pdbx_strand_id
1 'polypeptide(L)'
;MNKRMIGFVIGRLLLLEAMLMVLPLGVSFIYGESLKYKGAYFGVIMLLIAMGLALSFKSPENMSIQGREGFVIVALSWILMSAFGALPFVITKEIPSFIDAFFETVSGFTTTGSSIIPDLSVISRSNLFWRSFTHLVGGMGVLVLVLAIFPKHSPGSVHVMKAEVPGPTFGKLVSKLSATARVLYKIYLVMTGIMIVLLMLGGLDWFESSLLAFGTAGTGGFGARNGSILPYNSAYVDIVLAVGMLVFGVNFNIYYFILIGKVKEALSNEELKYYLIIVGAAVALIFINISATYKSMGHALRDIFFTVSSVITTTGFSTADFGKWPVFSQTVLLLLMFFGACAGSTAGGLKISRVIMMAKMFVAEIKQMISPNRVVSIKYEHKPLDSKVKKGVANYFIVYIGIFTVLLLVVSMTTDDFLTAFSAVAATFNNIGPGLGKVGPAFSFADMTDVSKIFLSFGMLAGRLELFPMLILFAPETWKIK
;
A
#
# COMPACT_ATOMS: atom_id res chain seq x y z
N MET A 1 29.29 -6.61 3.54
CA MET A 1 28.08 -5.89 3.98
C MET A 1 28.45 -4.83 5.00
N ASN A 2 28.10 -3.59 4.79
CA ASN A 2 28.40 -2.46 5.68
C ASN A 2 27.34 -2.38 6.80
N LYS A 3 27.52 -3.18 7.87
CA LYS A 3 26.59 -3.24 9.03
C LYS A 3 26.43 -1.87 9.74
N ARG A 4 27.51 -1.05 9.77
CA ARG A 4 27.46 0.30 10.36
C ARG A 4 26.53 1.22 9.56
N MET A 5 26.58 1.15 8.22
CA MET A 5 25.70 1.94 7.38
C MET A 5 24.23 1.51 7.51
N ILE A 6 23.96 0.21 7.59
CA ILE A 6 22.60 -0.31 7.84
C ILE A 6 22.07 0.23 9.18
N GLY A 7 22.84 0.08 10.26
CA GLY A 7 22.46 0.59 11.58
C GLY A 7 22.24 2.10 11.59
N PHE A 8 23.10 2.87 10.92
CA PHE A 8 22.97 4.32 10.81
C PHE A 8 21.66 4.75 10.12
N VAL A 9 21.30 4.11 9.00
CA VAL A 9 20.06 4.43 8.28
C VAL A 9 18.84 4.03 9.10
N ILE A 10 18.86 2.83 9.71
CA ILE A 10 17.78 2.39 10.61
C ILE A 10 17.64 3.36 11.79
N GLY A 11 18.74 3.77 12.42
CA GLY A 11 18.70 4.75 13.52
C GLY A 11 18.04 6.07 13.11
N ARG A 12 18.32 6.56 11.91
CA ARG A 12 17.66 7.77 11.36
C ARG A 12 16.17 7.57 11.10
N LEU A 13 15.78 6.37 10.68
CA LEU A 13 14.37 6.02 10.49
C LEU A 13 13.60 5.97 11.82
N LEU A 14 14.20 5.37 12.85
CA LEU A 14 13.59 5.36 14.19
C LEU A 14 13.43 6.78 14.76
N LEU A 15 14.38 7.68 14.54
CA LEU A 15 14.22 9.10 14.89
C LEU A 15 13.09 9.78 14.11
N LEU A 16 12.93 9.45 12.84
CA LEU A 16 11.80 9.95 12.05
C LEU A 16 10.47 9.42 12.61
N GLU A 17 10.38 8.13 12.92
CA GLU A 17 9.18 7.54 13.51
C GLU A 17 8.84 8.17 14.85
N ALA A 18 9.85 8.44 15.71
CA ALA A 18 9.66 9.18 16.95
C ALA A 18 9.03 10.57 16.70
N MET A 19 9.52 11.29 15.70
CA MET A 19 8.97 12.60 15.30
C MET A 19 7.52 12.48 14.80
N LEU A 20 7.20 11.46 14.02
CA LEU A 20 5.85 11.21 13.52
C LEU A 20 4.89 10.87 14.64
N MET A 21 5.31 10.13 15.66
CA MET A 21 4.51 9.78 16.83
C MET A 21 4.18 10.97 17.76
N VAL A 22 4.82 12.10 17.59
CA VAL A 22 4.44 13.33 18.29
C VAL A 22 3.02 13.78 17.88
N LEU A 23 2.57 13.49 16.64
CA LEU A 23 1.24 13.87 16.19
C LEU A 23 0.12 13.15 16.94
N PRO A 24 0.07 11.79 17.04
CA PRO A 24 -0.92 11.10 17.85
C PRO A 24 -0.81 11.45 19.35
N LEU A 25 0.39 11.73 19.87
CA LEU A 25 0.55 12.28 21.21
C LEU A 25 -0.16 13.63 21.33
N GLY A 26 -0.03 14.53 20.35
CA GLY A 26 -0.76 15.79 20.27
C GLY A 26 -2.29 15.59 20.26
N VAL A 27 -2.77 14.61 19.49
CA VAL A 27 -4.19 14.23 19.48
C VAL A 27 -4.66 13.81 20.88
N SER A 28 -3.87 13.01 21.61
CA SER A 28 -4.22 12.60 22.97
C SER A 28 -4.36 13.77 23.96
N PHE A 29 -3.61 14.87 23.75
CA PHE A 29 -3.77 16.10 24.52
C PHE A 29 -5.02 16.89 24.12
N ILE A 30 -5.26 17.04 22.81
CA ILE A 30 -6.42 17.78 22.26
C ILE A 30 -7.74 17.18 22.75
N TYR A 31 -7.85 15.85 22.76
CA TYR A 31 -9.05 15.13 23.20
C TYR A 31 -9.08 14.80 24.68
N GLY A 32 -8.12 15.29 25.46
CA GLY A 32 -8.12 15.11 26.93
C GLY A 32 -8.02 13.66 27.37
N GLU A 33 -7.40 12.79 26.59
CA GLU A 33 -7.24 11.37 26.91
C GLU A 33 -6.47 11.15 28.23
N SER A 34 -6.64 10.00 28.84
CA SER A 34 -6.01 9.66 30.11
C SER A 34 -4.47 9.62 30.02
N LEU A 35 -3.80 9.75 31.17
CA LEU A 35 -2.34 9.66 31.26
C LEU A 35 -1.77 8.35 30.70
N LYS A 36 -2.56 7.28 30.67
CA LYS A 36 -2.20 5.99 30.08
C LYS A 36 -1.81 6.14 28.60
N TYR A 37 -2.62 6.82 27.80
CA TYR A 37 -2.35 7.04 26.37
C TYR A 37 -1.19 7.99 26.14
N LYS A 38 -1.17 9.11 26.85
CA LYS A 38 -0.07 10.09 26.80
C LYS A 38 1.26 9.46 27.19
N GLY A 39 1.26 8.66 28.27
CA GLY A 39 2.43 7.94 28.74
C GLY A 39 2.91 6.85 27.79
N ALA A 40 2.00 6.14 27.11
CA ALA A 40 2.34 5.14 26.11
C ALA A 40 3.10 5.76 24.93
N TYR A 41 2.54 6.81 24.32
CA TYR A 41 3.21 7.51 23.21
C TYR A 41 4.52 8.15 23.65
N PHE A 42 4.55 8.85 24.79
CA PHE A 42 5.78 9.45 25.31
C PHE A 42 6.87 8.41 25.56
N GLY A 43 6.53 7.28 26.18
CA GLY A 43 7.48 6.19 26.43
C GLY A 43 8.05 5.59 25.15
N VAL A 44 7.22 5.34 24.14
CA VAL A 44 7.65 4.82 22.84
C VAL A 44 8.52 5.85 22.09
N ILE A 45 8.17 7.13 22.11
CA ILE A 45 8.98 8.21 21.52
C ILE A 45 10.36 8.23 22.16
N MET A 46 10.45 8.19 23.49
CA MET A 46 11.74 8.19 24.21
C MET A 46 12.58 6.95 23.88
N LEU A 47 11.95 5.77 23.78
CA LEU A 47 12.61 4.53 23.36
C LEU A 47 13.19 4.66 21.94
N LEU A 48 12.39 5.15 20.99
CA LEU A 48 12.80 5.36 19.59
C LEU A 48 13.95 6.38 19.49
N ILE A 49 13.90 7.46 20.27
CA ILE A 49 14.99 8.46 20.32
C ILE A 49 16.27 7.81 20.88
N ALA A 50 16.19 7.09 21.97
CA ALA A 50 17.34 6.43 22.58
C ALA A 50 17.99 5.44 21.62
N MET A 51 17.21 4.54 21.02
CA MET A 51 17.70 3.57 20.03
C MET A 51 18.19 4.24 18.75
N GLY A 52 17.46 5.22 18.24
CA GLY A 52 17.81 5.95 17.03
C GLY A 52 19.13 6.70 17.19
N LEU A 53 19.35 7.37 18.32
CA LEU A 53 20.62 8.03 18.63
C LEU A 53 21.76 7.02 18.82
N ALA A 54 21.53 5.93 19.55
CA ALA A 54 22.54 4.88 19.75
C ALA A 54 23.04 4.30 18.42
N LEU A 55 22.13 4.03 17.47
CA LEU A 55 22.47 3.49 16.16
C LEU A 55 23.07 4.51 15.21
N SER A 56 22.70 5.79 15.31
CA SER A 56 23.11 6.86 14.39
C SER A 56 24.14 7.84 14.96
N PHE A 57 24.67 7.59 16.17
CA PHE A 57 25.58 8.49 16.87
C PHE A 57 26.88 8.75 16.08
N LYS A 58 27.49 7.69 15.51
CA LYS A 58 28.69 7.82 14.67
C LYS A 58 28.32 7.59 13.21
N SER A 59 28.52 8.60 12.37
CA SER A 59 28.40 8.44 10.93
C SER A 59 29.45 7.44 10.41
N PRO A 60 29.06 6.50 9.53
CA PRO A 60 30.01 5.57 8.94
C PRO A 60 31.00 6.30 8.02
N GLU A 61 32.26 5.89 8.04
CA GLU A 61 33.32 6.44 7.15
C GLU A 61 32.98 6.19 5.67
N ASN A 62 32.44 5.01 5.38
CA ASN A 62 31.97 4.67 4.05
C ASN A 62 30.43 4.77 3.98
N MET A 63 29.93 5.80 3.31
CA MET A 63 28.50 6.04 3.09
C MET A 63 27.97 5.41 1.78
N SER A 64 28.77 4.61 1.07
CA SER A 64 28.29 3.92 -0.14
C SER A 64 27.32 2.79 0.24
N ILE A 65 26.17 2.75 -0.44
CA ILE A 65 25.17 1.68 -0.30
C ILE A 65 25.19 0.86 -1.57
N GLN A 66 25.53 -0.41 -1.47
CA GLN A 66 25.38 -1.36 -2.59
C GLN A 66 23.93 -1.84 -2.70
N GLY A 67 23.56 -2.37 -3.88
CA GLY A 67 22.18 -2.82 -4.14
C GLY A 67 21.66 -3.82 -3.08
N ARG A 68 22.51 -4.78 -2.65
CA ARG A 68 22.19 -5.75 -1.60
C ARG A 68 21.87 -5.08 -0.26
N GLU A 69 22.68 -4.12 0.14
CA GLU A 69 22.50 -3.38 1.41
C GLU A 69 21.23 -2.51 1.36
N GLY A 70 20.92 -1.93 0.19
CA GLY A 70 19.69 -1.19 -0.02
C GLY A 70 18.43 -2.03 0.24
N PHE A 71 18.38 -3.26 -0.29
CA PHE A 71 17.27 -4.18 -0.06
C PHE A 71 17.13 -4.58 1.42
N VAL A 72 18.25 -4.88 2.09
CA VAL A 72 18.24 -5.20 3.53
C VAL A 72 17.76 -4.03 4.37
N ILE A 73 18.23 -2.80 4.08
CA ILE A 73 17.78 -1.58 4.76
C ILE A 73 16.27 -1.42 4.60
N VAL A 74 15.75 -1.53 3.39
CA VAL A 74 14.32 -1.39 3.11
C VAL A 74 13.52 -2.39 3.95
N ALA A 75 13.81 -3.68 3.83
CA ALA A 75 13.03 -4.72 4.48
C ALA A 75 13.08 -4.60 6.02
N LEU A 76 14.28 -4.42 6.60
CA LEU A 76 14.43 -4.25 8.06
C LEU A 76 13.74 -2.99 8.56
N SER A 77 13.78 -1.89 7.80
CA SER A 77 13.12 -0.65 8.17
C SER A 77 11.62 -0.83 8.32
N TRP A 78 10.97 -1.47 7.36
CA TRP A 78 9.53 -1.70 7.41
C TRP A 78 9.12 -2.64 8.55
N ILE A 79 9.90 -3.70 8.80
CA ILE A 79 9.66 -4.62 9.92
C ILE A 79 9.81 -3.87 11.26
N LEU A 80 10.90 -3.10 11.44
CA LEU A 80 11.15 -2.41 12.71
C LEU A 80 10.15 -1.29 12.96
N MET A 81 9.84 -0.46 11.96
CA MET A 81 8.81 0.57 12.09
C MET A 81 7.45 -0.04 12.45
N SER A 82 7.08 -1.16 11.84
CA SER A 82 5.82 -1.83 12.20
C SER A 82 5.86 -2.39 13.63
N ALA A 83 7.01 -2.91 14.07
CA ALA A 83 7.17 -3.45 15.42
C ALA A 83 7.11 -2.35 16.50
N PHE A 84 7.79 -1.22 16.29
CA PHE A 84 7.73 -0.09 17.22
C PHE A 84 6.40 0.65 17.15
N GLY A 85 5.84 0.80 15.95
CA GLY A 85 4.52 1.37 15.74
C GLY A 85 3.38 0.59 16.42
N ALA A 86 3.58 -0.71 16.69
CA ALA A 86 2.65 -1.56 17.42
C ALA A 86 2.63 -1.29 18.94
N LEU A 87 3.73 -0.78 19.50
CA LEU A 87 3.89 -0.65 20.94
C LEU A 87 2.82 0.22 21.63
N PRO A 88 2.37 1.37 21.07
CA PRO A 88 1.29 2.15 21.68
C PRO A 88 0.03 1.32 21.92
N PHE A 89 -0.37 0.47 20.95
CA PHE A 89 -1.56 -0.38 21.07
C PHE A 89 -1.42 -1.43 22.19
N VAL A 90 -0.22 -2.04 22.31
CA VAL A 90 0.07 -3.04 23.34
C VAL A 90 0.11 -2.40 24.73
N ILE A 91 0.81 -1.26 24.89
CA ILE A 91 0.96 -0.57 26.17
C ILE A 91 -0.40 -0.04 26.66
N THR A 92 -1.21 0.49 25.75
CA THR A 92 -2.57 0.94 26.08
C THR A 92 -3.55 -0.21 26.30
N LYS A 93 -3.18 -1.45 26.01
CA LYS A 93 -4.02 -2.66 26.09
C LYS A 93 -5.30 -2.59 25.24
N GLU A 94 -5.33 -1.74 24.23
CA GLU A 94 -6.41 -1.75 23.23
C GLU A 94 -6.25 -2.92 22.26
N ILE A 95 -5.00 -3.31 21.97
CA ILE A 95 -4.64 -4.56 21.30
C ILE A 95 -3.56 -5.23 22.17
N PRO A 96 -3.95 -6.12 23.12
CA PRO A 96 -3.02 -6.67 24.10
C PRO A 96 -1.98 -7.62 23.52
N SER A 97 -2.34 -8.36 22.45
CA SER A 97 -1.44 -9.26 21.76
C SER A 97 -0.46 -8.48 20.89
N PHE A 98 0.85 -8.72 21.05
CA PHE A 98 1.86 -8.11 20.18
C PHE A 98 1.74 -8.57 18.72
N ILE A 99 1.34 -9.82 18.48
CA ILE A 99 1.14 -10.35 17.12
C ILE A 99 0.00 -9.60 16.43
N ASP A 100 -1.10 -9.37 17.14
CA ASP A 100 -2.25 -8.62 16.64
C ASP A 100 -1.90 -7.15 16.38
N ALA A 101 -1.22 -6.50 17.33
CA ALA A 101 -0.78 -5.12 17.18
C ALA A 101 0.24 -4.95 16.05
N PHE A 102 1.13 -5.93 15.86
CA PHE A 102 2.07 -5.96 14.76
C PHE A 102 1.36 -6.14 13.42
N PHE A 103 0.38 -7.07 13.33
CA PHE A 103 -0.44 -7.25 12.14
C PHE A 103 -1.15 -5.94 11.75
N GLU A 104 -1.81 -5.28 12.72
CA GLU A 104 -2.52 -4.00 12.51
C GLU A 104 -1.56 -2.91 12.00
N THR A 105 -0.35 -2.83 12.58
CA THR A 105 0.63 -1.80 12.23
C THR A 105 1.33 -2.11 10.91
N VAL A 106 1.62 -3.38 10.62
CA VAL A 106 2.08 -3.81 9.27
C VAL A 106 1.03 -3.42 8.25
N SER A 107 -0.24 -3.76 8.50
CA SER A 107 -1.35 -3.38 7.63
C SER A 107 -1.44 -1.86 7.45
N GLY A 108 -1.20 -1.09 8.50
CA GLY A 108 -1.12 0.36 8.46
C GLY A 108 -0.01 0.87 7.55
N PHE A 109 1.24 0.54 7.83
CA PHE A 109 2.38 1.03 7.04
C PHE A 109 2.40 0.49 5.61
N THR A 110 2.03 -0.78 5.39
CA THR A 110 1.95 -1.35 4.04
C THR A 110 0.72 -0.89 3.27
N THR A 111 -0.11 -0.03 3.89
CA THR A 111 -1.34 0.49 3.31
C THR A 111 -2.28 -0.62 2.83
N THR A 112 -2.37 -1.70 3.60
CA THR A 112 -3.21 -2.86 3.27
C THR A 112 -4.66 -2.64 3.72
N GLY A 113 -4.88 -2.18 4.97
CA GLY A 113 -6.23 -1.96 5.50
C GLY A 113 -6.91 -3.19 6.09
N SER A 114 -6.26 -4.35 6.12
CA SER A 114 -6.72 -5.51 6.90
C SER A 114 -6.64 -5.20 8.39
N SER A 115 -7.72 -5.39 9.13
CA SER A 115 -7.78 -5.04 10.56
C SER A 115 -8.12 -6.25 11.42
N ILE A 116 -7.48 -6.32 12.59
CA ILE A 116 -7.84 -7.28 13.64
C ILE A 116 -8.83 -6.66 14.66
N ILE A 117 -9.19 -5.40 14.51
CA ILE A 117 -10.06 -4.70 15.45
C ILE A 117 -11.52 -4.94 15.03
N PRO A 118 -12.32 -5.65 15.83
CA PRO A 118 -13.72 -5.91 15.49
C PRO A 118 -14.62 -4.68 15.76
N ASP A 119 -14.26 -3.84 16.74
CA ASP A 119 -15.03 -2.65 17.13
C ASP A 119 -14.12 -1.43 17.30
N LEU A 120 -14.25 -0.46 16.40
CA LEU A 120 -13.49 0.78 16.44
C LEU A 120 -13.99 1.77 17.48
N SER A 121 -15.21 1.59 18.02
CA SER A 121 -15.79 2.52 18.98
C SER A 121 -15.08 2.51 20.35
N VAL A 122 -14.38 1.42 20.65
CA VAL A 122 -13.64 1.27 21.92
C VAL A 122 -12.19 1.77 21.82
N ILE A 123 -11.72 2.11 20.63
CA ILE A 123 -10.34 2.56 20.38
C ILE A 123 -10.24 4.07 20.64
N SER A 124 -9.17 4.49 21.32
CA SER A 124 -8.86 5.90 21.57
C SER A 124 -8.64 6.69 20.28
N ARG A 125 -8.90 7.99 20.31
CA ARG A 125 -8.70 8.87 19.15
C ARG A 125 -7.22 8.96 18.76
N SER A 126 -6.30 8.93 19.71
CA SER A 126 -4.87 8.90 19.45
C SER A 126 -4.45 7.65 18.69
N ASN A 127 -4.96 6.46 19.07
CA ASN A 127 -4.68 5.21 18.38
C ASN A 127 -5.40 5.11 17.03
N LEU A 128 -6.63 5.61 16.88
CA LEU A 128 -7.31 5.73 15.59
C LEU A 128 -6.55 6.66 14.63
N PHE A 129 -6.04 7.79 15.17
CA PHE A 129 -5.23 8.69 14.38
C PHE A 129 -3.93 8.03 13.92
N TRP A 130 -3.18 7.39 14.84
CA TRP A 130 -1.94 6.70 14.51
C TRP A 130 -2.14 5.64 13.44
N ARG A 131 -3.15 4.80 13.62
CA ARG A 131 -3.58 3.77 12.69
C ARG A 131 -3.77 4.30 11.26
N SER A 132 -4.56 5.36 11.09
CA SER A 132 -4.80 5.97 9.78
C SER A 132 -3.61 6.77 9.26
N PHE A 133 -2.85 7.40 10.15
CA PHE A 133 -1.66 8.18 9.79
C PHE A 133 -0.53 7.30 9.24
N THR A 134 -0.42 6.04 9.70
CA THR A 134 0.53 5.08 9.10
C THR A 134 0.25 4.85 7.62
N HIS A 135 -1.02 4.92 7.14
CA HIS A 135 -1.35 4.87 5.72
C HIS A 135 -0.77 6.07 4.95
N LEU A 136 -0.88 7.28 5.51
CA LEU A 136 -0.29 8.47 4.88
C LEU A 136 1.23 8.34 4.74
N VAL A 137 1.90 7.86 5.78
CA VAL A 137 3.36 7.65 5.80
C VAL A 137 3.78 6.54 4.84
N GLY A 138 3.07 5.42 4.87
CA GLY A 138 3.35 4.24 4.06
C GLY A 138 3.03 4.40 2.58
N GLY A 139 2.05 5.27 2.23
CA GLY A 139 1.56 5.43 0.86
C GLY A 139 2.63 5.84 -0.13
N MET A 140 3.41 6.85 0.18
CA MET A 140 4.53 7.29 -0.68
C MET A 140 5.86 6.59 -0.40
N GLY A 141 5.86 5.64 0.54
CA GLY A 141 7.06 4.93 0.97
C GLY A 141 7.88 5.71 2.00
N VAL A 142 8.27 5.00 3.06
CA VAL A 142 8.97 5.60 4.22
C VAL A 142 10.36 6.10 3.85
N LEU A 143 11.09 5.35 3.01
CA LEU A 143 12.44 5.72 2.61
C LEU A 143 12.47 6.85 1.59
N VAL A 144 11.43 7.00 0.76
CA VAL A 144 11.27 8.17 -0.10
C VAL A 144 11.07 9.41 0.75
N LEU A 145 10.36 9.31 1.89
CA LEU A 145 10.25 10.38 2.87
C LEU A 145 11.61 10.74 3.47
N VAL A 146 12.42 9.75 3.85
CA VAL A 146 13.78 9.96 4.34
C VAL A 146 14.66 10.66 3.31
N LEU A 147 14.60 10.23 2.05
CA LEU A 147 15.34 10.86 0.95
C LEU A 147 14.88 12.29 0.68
N ALA A 148 13.60 12.59 0.91
CA ALA A 148 13.06 13.93 0.77
C ALA A 148 13.53 14.87 1.89
N ILE A 149 13.60 14.37 3.14
CA ILE A 149 13.97 15.15 4.32
C ILE A 149 15.49 15.30 4.47
N PHE A 150 16.27 14.27 4.16
CA PHE A 150 17.73 14.22 4.34
C PHE A 150 18.51 14.21 3.01
N PRO A 151 18.55 15.34 2.27
CA PRO A 151 19.16 15.39 0.96
C PRO A 151 20.68 15.55 1.05
N LYS A 152 21.43 14.55 1.48
CA LYS A 152 22.88 14.52 1.30
C LYS A 152 23.30 13.38 0.37
N HIS A 153 24.19 13.74 -0.55
CA HIS A 153 24.72 12.97 -1.66
C HIS A 153 25.36 11.64 -1.20
N SER A 154 24.59 10.58 -1.02
CA SER A 154 25.13 9.24 -0.85
C SER A 154 25.11 8.52 -2.20
N PRO A 155 26.26 8.11 -2.75
CA PRO A 155 26.30 7.17 -3.84
C PRO A 155 25.60 5.89 -3.38
N GLY A 156 24.45 5.55 -3.95
CA GLY A 156 23.67 4.37 -3.52
C GLY A 156 22.23 4.65 -3.12
N SER A 157 21.83 5.90 -2.84
CA SER A 157 20.42 6.28 -2.64
C SER A 157 19.49 5.83 -3.77
N VAL A 158 20.04 5.69 -5.00
CA VAL A 158 19.39 5.10 -6.17
C VAL A 158 18.92 3.66 -5.92
N HIS A 159 19.71 2.85 -5.22
CA HIS A 159 19.36 1.45 -4.95
C HIS A 159 18.24 1.32 -3.92
N VAL A 160 18.25 2.18 -2.91
CA VAL A 160 17.19 2.25 -1.89
C VAL A 160 15.86 2.66 -2.55
N MET A 161 15.87 3.72 -3.37
CA MET A 161 14.67 4.19 -4.06
C MET A 161 14.14 3.17 -5.07
N LYS A 162 15.03 2.47 -5.80
CA LYS A 162 14.62 1.39 -6.72
C LYS A 162 14.00 0.19 -5.99
N ALA A 163 14.35 -0.01 -4.73
CA ALA A 163 13.81 -1.10 -3.92
C ALA A 163 12.42 -0.78 -3.35
N GLU A 164 12.07 0.50 -3.25
CA GLU A 164 10.82 0.95 -2.63
C GLU A 164 9.78 1.49 -3.63
N VAL A 165 10.22 2.01 -4.79
CA VAL A 165 9.28 2.52 -5.81
C VAL A 165 8.67 1.36 -6.59
N PRO A 166 7.35 1.14 -6.46
CA PRO A 166 6.69 0.01 -7.11
C PRO A 166 6.63 0.16 -8.63
N GLY A 167 6.97 -0.92 -9.32
CA GLY A 167 6.82 -1.06 -10.77
C GLY A 167 8.12 -1.02 -11.56
N PRO A 168 8.06 -1.42 -12.84
CA PRO A 168 9.20 -1.35 -13.73
C PRO A 168 9.56 0.11 -14.03
N THR A 169 10.77 0.52 -13.65
CA THR A 169 11.24 1.89 -13.83
C THR A 169 11.54 2.18 -15.29
N PHE A 170 10.70 3.00 -15.90
CA PHE A 170 10.92 3.54 -17.24
C PHE A 170 11.34 5.02 -17.14
N GLY A 171 12.56 5.28 -17.58
CA GLY A 171 13.03 6.63 -17.87
C GLY A 171 14.05 7.20 -16.91
N LYS A 172 15.04 7.84 -17.48
CA LYS A 172 16.00 8.73 -16.81
C LYS A 172 15.26 10.03 -16.42
N LEU A 173 14.43 9.98 -15.36
CA LEU A 173 13.89 11.18 -14.79
C LEU A 173 14.79 11.60 -13.63
N VAL A 174 15.48 12.73 -13.87
CA VAL A 174 16.13 13.62 -12.94
C VAL A 174 17.52 13.24 -12.42
N SER A 175 18.45 14.12 -12.70
CA SER A 175 19.83 14.13 -12.21
C SER A 175 19.97 14.26 -10.68
N LYS A 176 18.86 14.49 -9.93
CA LYS A 176 18.84 14.57 -8.47
C LYS A 176 17.58 13.88 -7.91
N LEU A 177 17.71 12.61 -7.58
CA LEU A 177 16.65 11.75 -7.01
C LEU A 177 15.89 12.39 -5.82
N SER A 178 16.61 13.08 -4.92
CA SER A 178 16.01 13.77 -3.78
C SER A 178 15.13 14.98 -4.18
N ALA A 179 15.42 15.63 -5.32
CA ALA A 179 14.58 16.72 -5.82
C ALA A 179 13.26 16.19 -6.36
N THR A 180 13.28 15.07 -7.10
CA THR A 180 12.06 14.39 -7.59
C THR A 180 11.22 13.91 -6.43
N ALA A 181 11.81 13.21 -5.45
CA ALA A 181 11.11 12.75 -4.26
C ALA A 181 10.39 13.90 -3.55
N ARG A 182 11.06 15.05 -3.35
CA ARG A 182 10.44 16.22 -2.73
C ARG A 182 9.25 16.77 -3.51
N VAL A 183 9.32 16.80 -4.84
CA VAL A 183 8.21 17.28 -5.67
C VAL A 183 7.03 16.32 -5.57
N LEU A 184 7.26 15.01 -5.71
CA LEU A 184 6.21 14.00 -5.61
C LEU A 184 5.55 14.02 -4.22
N TYR A 185 6.35 14.16 -3.13
CA TYR A 185 5.82 14.31 -1.78
C TYR A 185 4.96 15.57 -1.62
N LYS A 186 5.38 16.71 -2.19
CA LYS A 186 4.57 17.93 -2.17
C LYS A 186 3.23 17.75 -2.87
N ILE A 187 3.23 17.12 -4.06
CA ILE A 187 2.00 16.79 -4.79
C ILE A 187 1.09 15.92 -3.92
N TYR A 188 1.64 14.85 -3.33
CA TYR A 188 0.92 13.94 -2.46
C TYR A 188 0.26 14.65 -1.27
N LEU A 189 1.01 15.48 -0.53
CA LEU A 189 0.50 16.20 0.64
C LEU A 189 -0.55 17.27 0.25
N VAL A 190 -0.36 17.97 -0.87
CA VAL A 190 -1.33 18.96 -1.36
C VAL A 190 -2.63 18.26 -1.76
N MET A 191 -2.56 17.14 -2.50
CA MET A 191 -3.74 16.35 -2.86
C MET A 191 -4.45 15.80 -1.62
N THR A 192 -3.71 15.35 -0.61
CA THR A 192 -4.28 14.91 0.68
C THR A 192 -4.99 16.06 1.39
N GLY A 193 -4.40 17.25 1.42
CA GLY A 193 -5.03 18.46 1.99
C GLY A 193 -6.34 18.82 1.26
N ILE A 194 -6.34 18.77 -0.07
CA ILE A 194 -7.56 18.98 -0.88
C ILE A 194 -8.63 17.94 -0.51
N MET A 195 -8.23 16.67 -0.34
CA MET A 195 -9.15 15.59 0.05
C MET A 195 -9.79 15.84 1.40
N ILE A 196 -9.02 16.29 2.41
CA ILE A 196 -9.54 16.68 3.73
C ILE A 196 -10.61 17.78 3.58
N VAL A 197 -10.28 18.84 2.82
CA VAL A 197 -11.22 19.96 2.61
C VAL A 197 -12.50 19.49 1.93
N LEU A 198 -12.41 18.65 0.88
CA LEU A 198 -13.57 18.11 0.18
C LEU A 198 -14.46 17.27 1.12
N LEU A 199 -13.89 16.45 2.00
CA LEU A 199 -14.65 15.66 2.97
C LEU A 199 -15.31 16.55 4.04
N MET A 200 -14.64 17.60 4.50
CA MET A 200 -15.24 18.60 5.41
C MET A 200 -16.40 19.35 4.76
N LEU A 201 -16.30 19.69 3.46
CA LEU A 201 -17.44 20.25 2.72
C LEU A 201 -18.61 19.28 2.58
N GLY A 202 -18.35 17.97 2.70
CA GLY A 202 -19.36 16.91 2.79
C GLY A 202 -20.03 16.78 4.16
N GLY A 203 -19.67 17.64 5.12
CA GLY A 203 -20.26 17.66 6.48
C GLY A 203 -19.56 16.77 7.51
N LEU A 204 -18.38 16.20 7.17
CA LEU A 204 -17.59 15.46 8.15
C LEU A 204 -16.78 16.44 9.00
N ASP A 205 -16.53 16.05 10.27
CA ASP A 205 -15.61 16.79 11.13
C ASP A 205 -14.15 16.68 10.62
N TRP A 206 -13.28 17.55 11.12
CA TRP A 206 -11.88 17.60 10.68
C TRP A 206 -11.12 16.30 10.99
N PHE A 207 -11.47 15.64 12.11
CA PHE A 207 -10.79 14.42 12.55
C PHE A 207 -11.11 13.25 11.60
N GLU A 208 -12.40 12.95 11.40
CA GLU A 208 -12.84 11.90 10.48
C GLU A 208 -12.40 12.19 9.04
N SER A 209 -12.51 13.45 8.58
CA SER A 209 -12.02 13.88 7.27
C SER A 209 -10.53 13.60 7.10
N SER A 210 -9.73 13.85 8.14
CA SER A 210 -8.29 13.57 8.11
C SER A 210 -8.02 12.06 8.05
N LEU A 211 -8.69 11.24 8.87
CA LEU A 211 -8.50 9.79 8.88
C LEU A 211 -8.85 9.17 7.52
N LEU A 212 -10.00 9.54 6.95
CA LEU A 212 -10.44 9.04 5.64
C LEU A 212 -9.54 9.54 4.50
N ALA A 213 -9.09 10.79 4.55
CA ALA A 213 -8.15 11.32 3.57
C ALA A 213 -6.79 10.61 3.63
N PHE A 214 -6.28 10.25 4.81
CA PHE A 214 -5.05 9.46 4.96
C PHE A 214 -5.22 8.06 4.37
N GLY A 215 -6.34 7.40 4.64
CA GLY A 215 -6.69 6.11 4.06
C GLY A 215 -6.82 6.15 2.55
N THR A 216 -7.42 7.22 2.00
CA THR A 216 -7.58 7.42 0.55
C THR A 216 -6.24 7.73 -0.11
N ALA A 217 -5.46 8.66 0.45
CA ALA A 217 -4.18 9.07 -0.10
C ALA A 217 -3.15 7.94 -0.11
N GLY A 218 -3.06 7.19 1.00
CA GLY A 218 -2.21 6.02 1.10
C GLY A 218 -2.75 4.81 0.32
N THR A 219 -4.02 4.85 -0.13
CA THR A 219 -4.76 3.69 -0.65
C THR A 219 -4.77 2.52 0.34
N GLY A 220 -5.11 2.81 1.60
CA GLY A 220 -5.01 1.84 2.70
C GLY A 220 -6.33 1.45 3.36
N GLY A 221 -7.39 2.29 3.30
CA GLY A 221 -8.76 1.91 3.61
C GLY A 221 -9.14 1.73 5.09
N PHE A 222 -8.31 2.13 6.04
CA PHE A 222 -8.73 2.14 7.43
C PHE A 222 -9.84 3.17 7.66
N GLY A 223 -11.02 2.70 8.06
CA GLY A 223 -12.15 3.54 8.41
C GLY A 223 -12.02 4.16 9.80
N ALA A 224 -12.79 5.21 10.03
CA ALA A 224 -12.95 5.84 11.34
C ALA A 224 -14.14 5.26 12.15
N ARG A 225 -15.07 4.57 11.47
CA ARG A 225 -16.27 3.96 12.04
C ARG A 225 -16.38 2.50 11.69
N ASN A 226 -17.10 1.73 12.51
CA ASN A 226 -17.48 0.35 12.19
C ASN A 226 -18.31 0.33 10.90
N GLY A 227 -18.05 -0.66 10.02
CA GLY A 227 -18.70 -0.74 8.71
C GLY A 227 -18.13 0.21 7.66
N SER A 228 -16.91 0.73 7.89
CA SER A 228 -16.16 1.56 6.95
C SER A 228 -16.90 2.85 6.53
N ILE A 229 -17.33 2.99 5.28
CA ILE A 229 -17.98 4.20 4.75
C ILE A 229 -19.51 4.12 4.83
N LEU A 230 -20.07 2.91 4.90
CA LEU A 230 -21.52 2.69 4.96
C LEU A 230 -22.25 3.58 5.99
N PRO A 231 -21.75 3.79 7.25
CA PRO A 231 -22.45 4.59 8.25
C PRO A 231 -22.59 6.07 7.94
N TYR A 232 -21.82 6.62 7.01
CA TYR A 232 -21.94 8.03 6.62
C TYR A 232 -23.18 8.30 5.77
N ASN A 233 -23.65 7.30 5.02
CA ASN A 233 -24.86 7.35 4.18
C ASN A 233 -24.97 8.64 3.35
N SER A 234 -23.85 9.08 2.76
CA SER A 234 -23.73 10.31 1.98
C SER A 234 -23.23 10.03 0.58
N ALA A 235 -24.08 10.28 -0.42
CA ALA A 235 -23.69 10.13 -1.81
C ALA A 235 -22.50 11.02 -2.20
N TYR A 236 -22.40 12.21 -1.60
CA TYR A 236 -21.28 13.12 -1.82
C TYR A 236 -19.97 12.50 -1.31
N VAL A 237 -19.97 12.00 -0.07
CA VAL A 237 -18.78 11.39 0.54
C VAL A 237 -18.35 10.16 -0.25
N ASP A 238 -19.29 9.31 -0.66
CA ASP A 238 -19.01 8.11 -1.47
C ASP A 238 -18.35 8.48 -2.79
N ILE A 239 -18.89 9.47 -3.51
CA ILE A 239 -18.32 9.90 -4.81
C ILE A 239 -16.94 10.54 -4.63
N VAL A 240 -16.77 11.43 -3.63
CA VAL A 240 -15.50 12.09 -3.35
C VAL A 240 -14.43 11.05 -3.02
N LEU A 241 -14.74 10.07 -2.16
CA LEU A 241 -13.81 8.99 -1.82
C LEU A 241 -13.52 8.10 -3.04
N ALA A 242 -14.52 7.69 -3.82
CA ALA A 242 -14.35 6.85 -5.00
C ALA A 242 -13.43 7.51 -6.05
N VAL A 243 -13.70 8.77 -6.36
CA VAL A 243 -12.87 9.55 -7.29
C VAL A 243 -11.47 9.78 -6.69
N GLY A 244 -11.38 10.11 -5.40
CA GLY A 244 -10.12 10.25 -4.69
C GLY A 244 -9.26 8.99 -4.79
N MET A 245 -9.82 7.80 -4.50
CA MET A 245 -9.12 6.52 -4.63
C MET A 245 -8.56 6.33 -6.04
N LEU A 246 -9.37 6.56 -7.08
CA LEU A 246 -8.91 6.46 -8.47
C LEU A 246 -7.79 7.43 -8.78
N VAL A 247 -7.88 8.67 -8.31
CA VAL A 247 -6.87 9.71 -8.51
C VAL A 247 -5.55 9.34 -7.83
N PHE A 248 -5.54 8.87 -6.57
CA PHE A 248 -4.33 8.41 -5.91
C PHE A 248 -3.77 7.09 -6.49
N GLY A 249 -4.61 6.30 -7.18
CA GLY A 249 -4.21 5.13 -7.95
C GLY A 249 -3.49 5.43 -9.27
N VAL A 250 -3.44 6.68 -9.73
CA VAL A 250 -2.71 7.11 -10.93
C VAL A 250 -1.24 7.31 -10.62
N ASN A 251 -0.37 7.07 -11.61
CA ASN A 251 1.06 7.34 -11.52
C ASN A 251 1.35 8.83 -11.21
N PHE A 252 2.03 9.10 -10.10
CA PHE A 252 2.32 10.48 -9.66
C PHE A 252 3.17 11.29 -10.64
N ASN A 253 3.93 10.65 -11.53
CA ASN A 253 4.65 11.36 -12.58
C ASN A 253 3.69 12.04 -13.58
N ILE A 254 2.47 11.53 -13.74
CA ILE A 254 1.45 12.16 -14.60
C ILE A 254 1.07 13.53 -14.05
N TYR A 255 0.88 13.66 -12.75
CA TYR A 255 0.61 14.96 -12.10
C TYR A 255 1.77 15.91 -12.25
N TYR A 256 3.00 15.42 -12.14
CA TYR A 256 4.18 16.22 -12.40
C TYR A 256 4.21 16.76 -13.85
N PHE A 257 3.90 15.91 -14.84
CA PHE A 257 3.81 16.35 -16.24
C PHE A 257 2.72 17.40 -16.47
N ILE A 258 1.57 17.27 -15.82
CA ILE A 258 0.49 18.27 -15.87
C ILE A 258 0.99 19.62 -15.29
N LEU A 259 1.67 19.60 -14.14
CA LEU A 259 2.19 20.81 -13.48
C LEU A 259 3.23 21.55 -14.30
N ILE A 260 4.03 20.85 -15.11
CA ILE A 260 5.02 21.49 -16.01
C ILE A 260 4.47 21.80 -17.41
N GLY A 261 3.13 21.74 -17.59
CA GLY A 261 2.46 22.08 -18.85
C GLY A 261 2.50 20.99 -19.94
N LYS A 262 3.00 19.79 -19.65
CA LYS A 262 3.08 18.68 -20.61
C LYS A 262 1.82 17.78 -20.58
N VAL A 263 0.65 18.42 -20.67
CA VAL A 263 -0.64 17.73 -20.54
C VAL A 263 -0.84 16.65 -21.61
N LYS A 264 -0.41 16.91 -22.85
CA LYS A 264 -0.52 15.94 -23.95
C LYS A 264 0.25 14.64 -23.68
N GLU A 265 1.47 14.76 -23.12
CA GLU A 265 2.29 13.60 -22.72
C GLU A 265 1.62 12.84 -21.56
N ALA A 266 1.05 13.55 -20.58
CA ALA A 266 0.33 12.97 -19.47
C ALA A 266 -0.89 12.14 -19.91
N LEU A 267 -1.73 12.69 -20.81
CA LEU A 267 -2.94 12.03 -21.31
C LEU A 267 -2.66 10.92 -22.34
N SER A 268 -1.48 10.92 -22.97
CA SER A 268 -1.07 9.85 -23.91
C SER A 268 -0.55 8.60 -23.22
N ASN A 269 -0.44 8.62 -21.88
CA ASN A 269 0.08 7.50 -21.09
C ASN A 269 -0.75 6.23 -21.30
N GLU A 270 -0.10 5.14 -21.71
CA GLU A 270 -0.74 3.88 -22.07
C GLU A 270 -1.34 3.20 -20.82
N GLU A 271 -0.61 3.23 -19.70
CA GLU A 271 -1.05 2.62 -18.45
C GLU A 271 -2.35 3.27 -17.94
N LEU A 272 -2.43 4.61 -17.97
CA LEU A 272 -3.62 5.35 -17.57
C LEU A 272 -4.86 4.96 -18.40
N LYS A 273 -4.69 4.79 -19.72
CA LYS A 273 -5.78 4.37 -20.60
C LYS A 273 -6.31 2.99 -20.22
N TYR A 274 -5.42 2.00 -20.07
CA TYR A 274 -5.84 0.64 -19.69
C TYR A 274 -6.43 0.61 -18.27
N TYR A 275 -5.89 1.40 -17.34
CA TYR A 275 -6.45 1.55 -16.01
C TYR A 275 -7.94 1.97 -16.07
N LEU A 276 -8.24 3.04 -16.79
CA LEU A 276 -9.62 3.54 -16.91
C LEU A 276 -10.53 2.57 -17.67
N ILE A 277 -10.01 1.87 -18.69
CA ILE A 277 -10.75 0.84 -19.43
C ILE A 277 -11.12 -0.33 -18.49
N ILE A 278 -10.19 -0.81 -17.68
CA ILE A 278 -10.43 -1.91 -16.73
C ILE A 278 -11.47 -1.50 -15.69
N VAL A 279 -11.36 -0.29 -15.13
CA VAL A 279 -12.36 0.26 -14.20
C VAL A 279 -13.75 0.30 -14.85
N GLY A 280 -13.86 0.90 -16.04
CA GLY A 280 -15.13 1.01 -16.76
C GLY A 280 -15.73 -0.37 -17.11
N ALA A 281 -14.90 -1.29 -17.60
CA ALA A 281 -15.34 -2.66 -17.91
C ALA A 281 -15.84 -3.41 -16.66
N ALA A 282 -15.11 -3.31 -15.54
CA ALA A 282 -15.52 -3.96 -14.29
C ALA A 282 -16.84 -3.39 -13.76
N VAL A 283 -16.99 -2.06 -13.77
CA VAL A 283 -18.24 -1.40 -13.38
C VAL A 283 -19.39 -1.89 -14.26
N ALA A 284 -19.21 -1.93 -15.59
CA ALA A 284 -20.24 -2.37 -16.53
C ALA A 284 -20.62 -3.85 -16.30
N LEU A 285 -19.63 -4.75 -16.15
CA LEU A 285 -19.89 -6.18 -15.96
C LEU A 285 -20.65 -6.44 -14.64
N ILE A 286 -20.23 -5.80 -13.54
CA ILE A 286 -20.90 -5.95 -12.25
C ILE A 286 -22.30 -5.31 -12.31
N PHE A 287 -22.45 -4.14 -12.94
CA PHE A 287 -23.74 -3.46 -13.07
C PHE A 287 -24.77 -4.32 -13.81
N ILE A 288 -24.40 -4.94 -14.92
CA ILE A 288 -25.27 -5.87 -15.66
C ILE A 288 -25.71 -7.04 -14.77
N ASN A 289 -24.82 -7.53 -13.90
CA ASN A 289 -25.10 -8.70 -13.07
C ASN A 289 -25.98 -8.40 -11.86
N ILE A 290 -25.83 -7.22 -11.20
CA ILE A 290 -26.49 -6.97 -9.92
C ILE A 290 -27.49 -5.82 -9.90
N SER A 291 -27.62 -5.03 -10.99
CA SER A 291 -28.51 -3.86 -11.00
C SER A 291 -29.98 -4.19 -10.68
N ALA A 292 -30.45 -5.37 -11.09
CA ALA A 292 -31.80 -5.84 -10.80
C ALA A 292 -32.07 -6.17 -9.32
N THR A 293 -31.02 -6.36 -8.51
CA THR A 293 -31.15 -6.63 -7.06
C THR A 293 -31.31 -5.35 -6.23
N TYR A 294 -30.99 -4.19 -6.82
CA TYR A 294 -31.10 -2.90 -6.15
C TYR A 294 -32.44 -2.22 -6.45
N LYS A 295 -32.98 -1.51 -5.45
CA LYS A 295 -34.22 -0.73 -5.60
C LYS A 295 -34.05 0.50 -6.54
N SER A 296 -32.83 1.01 -6.68
CA SER A 296 -32.50 2.19 -7.49
C SER A 296 -31.23 1.93 -8.28
N MET A 297 -31.28 2.16 -9.62
CA MET A 297 -30.11 2.04 -10.50
C MET A 297 -28.99 3.03 -10.11
N GLY A 298 -29.36 4.24 -9.65
CA GLY A 298 -28.38 5.23 -9.20
C GLY A 298 -27.61 4.77 -7.95
N HIS A 299 -28.29 4.12 -7.02
CA HIS A 299 -27.65 3.55 -5.83
C HIS A 299 -26.77 2.36 -6.21
N ALA A 300 -27.27 1.45 -7.07
CA ALA A 300 -26.46 0.35 -7.59
C ALA A 300 -25.15 0.85 -8.24
N LEU A 301 -25.26 1.83 -9.16
CA LEU A 301 -24.10 2.37 -9.85
C LEU A 301 -23.10 3.01 -8.87
N ARG A 302 -23.58 3.73 -7.85
CA ARG A 302 -22.74 4.35 -6.82
C ARG A 302 -21.96 3.31 -6.03
N ASP A 303 -22.63 2.28 -5.51
CA ASP A 303 -21.99 1.23 -4.71
C ASP A 303 -20.99 0.40 -5.56
N ILE A 304 -21.35 0.09 -6.80
CA ILE A 304 -20.50 -0.63 -7.73
C ILE A 304 -19.26 0.18 -8.09
N PHE A 305 -19.45 1.46 -8.47
CA PHE A 305 -18.34 2.35 -8.80
C PHE A 305 -17.40 2.54 -7.61
N PHE A 306 -17.96 2.72 -6.40
CA PHE A 306 -17.19 2.81 -5.18
C PHE A 306 -16.37 1.54 -4.92
N THR A 307 -17.01 0.37 -4.96
CA THR A 307 -16.38 -0.92 -4.67
C THR A 307 -15.30 -1.25 -5.71
N VAL A 308 -15.57 -1.05 -7.00
CA VAL A 308 -14.56 -1.24 -8.06
C VAL A 308 -13.38 -0.29 -7.87
N SER A 309 -13.63 0.99 -7.58
CA SER A 309 -12.58 1.97 -7.30
C SER A 309 -11.73 1.53 -6.10
N SER A 310 -12.38 1.10 -5.03
CA SER A 310 -11.73 0.64 -3.81
C SER A 310 -10.84 -0.58 -4.03
N VAL A 311 -11.34 -1.59 -4.73
CA VAL A 311 -10.62 -2.85 -4.94
C VAL A 311 -9.45 -2.69 -5.92
N ILE A 312 -9.65 -2.02 -7.07
CA ILE A 312 -8.58 -1.87 -8.07
C ILE A 312 -7.45 -0.98 -7.59
N THR A 313 -7.77 0.04 -6.79
CA THR A 313 -6.75 0.92 -6.18
C THR A 313 -6.12 0.32 -4.93
N THR A 314 -6.56 -0.87 -4.56
CA THR A 314 -6.12 -1.55 -3.34
C THR A 314 -6.35 -0.71 -2.07
N THR A 315 -7.42 0.10 -2.04
CA THR A 315 -7.76 0.93 -0.88
C THR A 315 -8.53 0.16 0.18
N GLY A 316 -9.57 -0.59 -0.19
CA GLY A 316 -10.31 -1.45 0.73
C GLY A 316 -11.45 -0.79 1.51
N PHE A 317 -11.81 0.48 1.26
CA PHE A 317 -13.05 1.05 1.78
C PHE A 317 -14.29 0.36 1.22
N SER A 318 -15.38 0.31 1.97
CA SER A 318 -16.63 -0.32 1.55
C SER A 318 -17.86 0.53 1.90
N THR A 319 -18.80 0.67 0.94
CA THR A 319 -20.14 1.23 1.10
C THR A 319 -21.21 0.15 1.11
N ALA A 320 -20.86 -1.07 0.71
CA ALA A 320 -21.74 -2.22 0.65
C ALA A 320 -20.97 -3.51 1.01
N ASP A 321 -21.70 -4.50 1.52
CA ASP A 321 -21.15 -5.84 1.76
C ASP A 321 -21.12 -6.64 0.45
N PHE A 322 -20.05 -6.49 -0.32
CA PHE A 322 -19.86 -7.20 -1.58
C PHE A 322 -19.66 -8.73 -1.38
N GLY A 323 -19.45 -9.19 -0.14
CA GLY A 323 -19.48 -10.61 0.18
C GLY A 323 -20.86 -11.26 -0.05
N LYS A 324 -21.94 -10.47 -0.10
CA LYS A 324 -23.30 -10.89 -0.42
C LYS A 324 -23.68 -10.76 -1.90
N TRP A 325 -22.80 -10.22 -2.74
CA TRP A 325 -23.07 -10.10 -4.17
C TRP A 325 -23.04 -11.47 -4.87
N PRO A 326 -23.69 -11.61 -6.04
CA PRO A 326 -23.62 -12.86 -6.82
C PRO A 326 -22.16 -13.27 -7.12
N VAL A 327 -21.93 -14.57 -7.23
CA VAL A 327 -20.61 -15.17 -7.45
C VAL A 327 -19.85 -14.55 -8.63
N PHE A 328 -20.54 -14.20 -9.73
CA PHE A 328 -19.92 -13.54 -10.88
C PHE A 328 -19.30 -12.20 -10.48
N SER A 329 -20.04 -11.35 -9.76
CA SER A 329 -19.55 -10.05 -9.29
C SER A 329 -18.39 -10.21 -8.29
N GLN A 330 -18.47 -11.17 -7.36
CA GLN A 330 -17.36 -11.50 -6.46
C GLN A 330 -16.12 -11.96 -7.24
N THR A 331 -16.31 -12.77 -8.30
CA THR A 331 -15.19 -13.23 -9.15
C THR A 331 -14.52 -12.07 -9.89
N VAL A 332 -15.30 -11.12 -10.42
CA VAL A 332 -14.74 -9.92 -11.05
C VAL A 332 -13.92 -9.11 -10.04
N LEU A 333 -14.45 -8.90 -8.82
CA LEU A 333 -13.71 -8.20 -7.76
C LEU A 333 -12.43 -8.95 -7.36
N LEU A 334 -12.52 -10.27 -7.22
CA LEU A 334 -11.36 -11.11 -6.89
C LEU A 334 -10.26 -11.01 -7.96
N LEU A 335 -10.62 -10.99 -9.25
CA LEU A 335 -9.67 -10.76 -10.34
C LEU A 335 -9.04 -9.36 -10.28
N LEU A 336 -9.84 -8.32 -9.96
CA LEU A 336 -9.32 -6.97 -9.79
C LEU A 336 -8.32 -6.87 -8.63
N MET A 337 -8.44 -7.68 -7.57
CA MET A 337 -7.49 -7.72 -6.46
C MET A 337 -6.06 -8.02 -6.92
N PHE A 338 -5.89 -8.78 -8.00
CA PHE A 338 -4.56 -9.09 -8.54
C PHE A 338 -3.99 -7.97 -9.41
N PHE A 339 -4.83 -7.18 -10.08
CA PHE A 339 -4.35 -6.18 -11.05
C PHE A 339 -3.65 -5.00 -10.37
N GLY A 340 -4.22 -4.49 -9.29
CA GLY A 340 -3.75 -3.26 -8.66
C GLY A 340 -4.00 -2.03 -9.54
N ALA A 341 -3.34 -0.90 -9.21
CA ALA A 341 -3.43 0.33 -10.00
C ALA A 341 -2.14 0.63 -10.77
N CYS A 342 -1.89 1.88 -11.14
CA CYS A 342 -0.72 2.26 -11.95
C CYS A 342 0.60 2.11 -11.18
N ALA A 343 1.66 1.76 -11.88
CA ALA A 343 3.01 1.82 -11.34
C ALA A 343 3.39 3.26 -10.96
N GLY A 344 4.08 3.42 -9.82
CA GLY A 344 4.40 4.76 -9.30
C GLY A 344 3.19 5.51 -8.71
N SER A 345 2.12 4.79 -8.34
CA SER A 345 1.05 5.24 -7.46
C SER A 345 1.25 4.70 -6.03
N THR A 346 0.36 5.04 -5.12
CA THR A 346 0.35 4.53 -3.74
C THR A 346 -0.19 3.11 -3.61
N ALA A 347 -0.90 2.60 -4.62
CA ALA A 347 -1.56 1.29 -4.63
C ALA A 347 -0.60 0.10 -4.54
N GLY A 348 -1.11 -1.04 -4.09
CA GLY A 348 -0.46 -2.37 -4.10
C GLY A 348 -0.68 -3.18 -5.38
N GLY A 349 -0.66 -4.51 -5.28
CA GLY A 349 -0.92 -5.45 -6.38
C GLY A 349 0.20 -5.57 -7.41
N LEU A 350 -0.07 -6.35 -8.48
CA LEU A 350 0.88 -6.63 -9.57
C LEU A 350 1.27 -5.40 -10.40
N LYS A 351 0.45 -4.35 -10.38
CA LYS A 351 0.48 -3.16 -11.22
C LYS A 351 0.03 -3.41 -12.66
N ILE A 352 -0.80 -2.53 -13.15
CA ILE A 352 -1.36 -2.60 -14.52
C ILE A 352 -0.27 -2.62 -15.58
N SER A 353 0.82 -1.88 -15.39
CA SER A 353 1.97 -1.91 -16.30
C SER A 353 2.53 -3.32 -16.53
N ARG A 354 2.66 -4.14 -15.48
CA ARG A 354 3.13 -5.53 -15.63
C ARG A 354 2.10 -6.39 -16.35
N VAL A 355 0.81 -6.23 -16.02
CA VAL A 355 -0.28 -6.96 -16.68
C VAL A 355 -0.30 -6.66 -18.17
N ILE A 356 -0.19 -5.38 -18.57
CA ILE A 356 -0.12 -4.97 -19.98
C ILE A 356 1.10 -5.59 -20.66
N MET A 357 2.29 -5.52 -20.03
CA MET A 357 3.50 -6.09 -20.60
C MET A 357 3.39 -7.60 -20.78
N MET A 358 2.86 -8.32 -19.80
CA MET A 358 2.64 -9.77 -19.89
C MET A 358 1.66 -10.10 -21.02
N ALA A 359 0.55 -9.39 -21.14
CA ALA A 359 -0.42 -9.60 -22.22
C ALA A 359 0.22 -9.34 -23.60
N LYS A 360 1.03 -8.28 -23.74
CA LYS A 360 1.78 -8.01 -24.99
C LYS A 360 2.84 -9.04 -25.30
N MET A 361 3.52 -9.56 -24.27
CA MET A 361 4.50 -10.66 -24.43
C MET A 361 3.79 -11.92 -24.92
N PHE A 362 2.65 -12.28 -24.32
CA PHE A 362 1.85 -13.42 -24.73
C PHE A 362 1.36 -13.31 -26.19
N VAL A 363 0.82 -12.15 -26.58
CA VAL A 363 0.39 -11.89 -27.96
C VAL A 363 1.58 -11.94 -28.94
N ALA A 364 2.76 -11.46 -28.55
CA ALA A 364 3.96 -11.51 -29.38
C ALA A 364 4.42 -12.95 -29.60
N GLU A 365 4.37 -13.81 -28.57
CA GLU A 365 4.70 -15.24 -28.65
C GLU A 365 3.78 -15.97 -29.62
N ILE A 366 2.47 -15.76 -29.51
CA ILE A 366 1.51 -16.34 -30.46
C ILE A 366 1.83 -15.90 -31.92
N LYS A 367 2.11 -14.61 -32.14
CA LYS A 367 2.47 -14.11 -33.47
C LYS A 367 3.74 -14.73 -34.02
N GLN A 368 4.71 -15.01 -33.16
CA GLN A 368 5.98 -15.66 -33.54
C GLN A 368 5.77 -17.13 -33.84
N MET A 369 4.89 -17.84 -33.10
CA MET A 369 4.50 -19.23 -33.41
C MET A 369 3.80 -19.34 -34.76
N ILE A 370 2.93 -18.37 -35.12
CA ILE A 370 2.24 -18.36 -36.41
C ILE A 370 3.20 -17.99 -37.54
N SER A 371 4.19 -17.15 -37.28
CA SER A 371 5.14 -16.66 -38.29
C SER A 371 6.56 -16.65 -37.71
N PRO A 372 7.28 -17.80 -37.72
CA PRO A 372 8.56 -17.97 -37.01
C PRO A 372 9.67 -16.97 -37.45
N ASN A 373 9.67 -16.58 -38.72
CA ASN A 373 10.64 -15.63 -39.27
C ASN A 373 10.31 -14.16 -39.03
N ARG A 374 9.19 -13.88 -38.37
CA ARG A 374 8.74 -12.51 -38.08
C ARG A 374 9.42 -11.97 -36.84
N VAL A 375 10.14 -10.86 -36.97
CA VAL A 375 10.66 -10.11 -35.81
C VAL A 375 9.51 -9.31 -35.19
N VAL A 376 9.05 -9.72 -33.98
CA VAL A 376 8.00 -9.03 -33.24
C VAL A 376 8.62 -8.11 -32.19
N SER A 377 8.56 -6.79 -32.44
CA SER A 377 8.98 -5.80 -31.45
C SER A 377 7.84 -5.49 -30.48
N ILE A 378 8.04 -5.80 -29.20
CA ILE A 378 7.07 -5.47 -28.13
C ILE A 378 7.36 -4.05 -27.67
N LYS A 379 6.34 -3.17 -27.75
CA LYS A 379 6.44 -1.77 -27.31
C LYS A 379 5.57 -1.52 -26.08
N TYR A 380 6.07 -0.74 -25.13
CA TYR A 380 5.32 -0.18 -24.00
C TYR A 380 5.67 1.30 -23.87
N GLU A 381 4.66 2.17 -23.67
CA GLU A 381 4.85 3.63 -23.67
C GLU A 381 5.62 4.11 -24.92
N HIS A 382 5.25 3.60 -26.09
CA HIS A 382 5.87 3.88 -27.40
C HIS A 382 7.33 3.48 -27.54
N LYS A 383 7.95 2.84 -26.54
CA LYS A 383 9.35 2.40 -26.53
C LYS A 383 9.46 0.88 -26.64
N PRO A 384 10.44 0.34 -27.37
CA PRO A 384 10.67 -1.09 -27.39
C PRO A 384 11.08 -1.59 -26.00
N LEU A 385 10.51 -2.73 -25.59
CA LEU A 385 10.84 -3.38 -24.33
C LEU A 385 12.20 -4.09 -24.43
N ASP A 386 13.13 -3.70 -23.55
CA ASP A 386 14.41 -4.38 -23.40
C ASP A 386 14.21 -5.82 -22.89
N SER A 387 15.06 -6.75 -23.36
CA SER A 387 15.07 -8.14 -22.92
C SER A 387 15.22 -8.31 -21.41
N LYS A 388 15.97 -7.41 -20.75
CA LYS A 388 16.13 -7.40 -19.29
C LYS A 388 14.82 -7.11 -18.59
N VAL A 389 14.02 -6.18 -19.11
CA VAL A 389 12.70 -5.84 -18.55
C VAL A 389 11.73 -6.99 -18.73
N LYS A 390 11.70 -7.62 -19.93
CA LYS A 390 10.84 -8.80 -20.19
C LYS A 390 11.13 -9.93 -19.21
N LYS A 391 12.42 -10.31 -19.07
CA LYS A 391 12.84 -11.35 -18.11
C LYS A 391 12.48 -10.95 -16.66
N GLY A 392 12.66 -9.68 -16.30
CA GLY A 392 12.32 -9.17 -14.97
C GLY A 392 10.82 -9.31 -14.64
N VAL A 393 9.94 -8.98 -15.59
CA VAL A 393 8.49 -9.12 -15.43
C VAL A 393 8.08 -10.59 -15.32
N ALA A 394 8.63 -11.47 -16.17
CA ALA A 394 8.35 -12.90 -16.10
C ALA A 394 8.82 -13.53 -14.77
N ASN A 395 10.05 -13.23 -14.34
CA ASN A 395 10.60 -13.73 -13.09
C ASN A 395 9.81 -13.21 -11.89
N TYR A 396 9.38 -11.93 -11.90
CA TYR A 396 8.53 -11.37 -10.85
C TYR A 396 7.23 -12.17 -10.71
N PHE A 397 6.58 -12.48 -11.82
CA PHE A 397 5.32 -13.23 -11.82
C PHE A 397 5.49 -14.65 -11.28
N ILE A 398 6.57 -15.36 -11.67
CA ILE A 398 6.87 -16.69 -11.15
C ILE A 398 7.04 -16.67 -9.63
N VAL A 399 7.85 -15.72 -9.13
CA VAL A 399 8.10 -15.57 -7.70
C VAL A 399 6.82 -15.16 -6.97
N TYR A 400 6.02 -14.27 -7.57
CA TYR A 400 4.74 -13.85 -7.02
C TYR A 400 3.78 -15.04 -6.81
N ILE A 401 3.59 -15.88 -7.84
CA ILE A 401 2.75 -17.09 -7.73
C ILE A 401 3.33 -18.05 -6.68
N GLY A 402 4.65 -18.24 -6.66
CA GLY A 402 5.31 -19.10 -5.67
C GLY A 402 5.04 -18.68 -4.24
N ILE A 403 5.22 -17.38 -3.90
CA ILE A 403 4.94 -16.86 -2.57
C ILE A 403 3.45 -16.95 -2.25
N PHE A 404 2.58 -16.57 -3.18
CA PHE A 404 1.13 -16.68 -3.02
C PHE A 404 0.70 -18.11 -2.66
N THR A 405 1.24 -19.08 -3.37
CA THR A 405 0.96 -20.51 -3.12
C THR A 405 1.41 -20.96 -1.73
N VAL A 406 2.62 -20.55 -1.30
CA VAL A 406 3.12 -20.89 0.04
C VAL A 406 2.23 -20.25 1.12
N LEU A 407 1.89 -18.96 0.98
CA LEU A 407 1.00 -18.28 1.91
C LEU A 407 -0.38 -18.95 1.97
N LEU A 408 -0.94 -19.32 0.81
CA LEU A 408 -2.23 -19.99 0.74
C LEU A 408 -2.19 -21.36 1.45
N LEU A 409 -1.16 -22.16 1.23
CA LEU A 409 -1.00 -23.44 1.90
C LEU A 409 -0.96 -23.30 3.42
N VAL A 410 -0.19 -22.31 3.93
CA VAL A 410 -0.10 -22.10 5.38
C VAL A 410 -1.43 -21.63 5.96
N VAL A 411 -2.08 -20.63 5.32
CA VAL A 411 -3.36 -20.10 5.82
C VAL A 411 -4.47 -21.14 5.74
N SER A 412 -4.50 -21.99 4.70
CA SER A 412 -5.49 -23.06 4.57
C SER A 412 -5.35 -24.18 5.61
N MET A 413 -4.17 -24.32 6.26
CA MET A 413 -4.02 -25.27 7.38
C MET A 413 -4.79 -24.85 8.64
N THR A 414 -5.16 -23.60 8.75
CA THR A 414 -5.77 -23.01 9.96
C THR A 414 -7.15 -22.39 9.71
N THR A 415 -7.65 -22.52 8.48
CA THR A 415 -8.93 -21.93 8.05
C THR A 415 -9.81 -23.04 7.46
N ASP A 416 -11.07 -23.11 7.87
CA ASP A 416 -12.00 -24.19 7.47
C ASP A 416 -12.63 -23.96 6.09
N ASP A 417 -12.52 -22.76 5.55
CA ASP A 417 -13.16 -22.34 4.30
C ASP A 417 -12.14 -21.86 3.27
N PHE A 418 -12.15 -22.47 2.09
CA PHE A 418 -11.23 -22.12 1.00
C PHE A 418 -11.40 -20.67 0.51
N LEU A 419 -12.64 -20.17 0.42
CA LEU A 419 -12.89 -18.79 -0.04
C LEU A 419 -12.25 -17.78 0.93
N THR A 420 -12.40 -18.02 2.23
CA THR A 420 -11.77 -17.19 3.28
C THR A 420 -10.25 -17.26 3.19
N ALA A 421 -9.66 -18.47 3.11
CA ALA A 421 -8.22 -18.62 3.03
C ALA A 421 -7.64 -17.96 1.77
N PHE A 422 -8.22 -18.24 0.61
CA PHE A 422 -7.76 -17.68 -0.67
C PHE A 422 -7.87 -16.15 -0.71
N SER A 423 -9.02 -15.61 -0.32
CA SER A 423 -9.25 -14.19 -0.36
C SER A 423 -8.48 -13.42 0.72
N ALA A 424 -8.22 -14.03 1.89
CA ALA A 424 -7.35 -13.46 2.92
C ALA A 424 -5.93 -13.26 2.38
N VAL A 425 -5.37 -14.27 1.72
CA VAL A 425 -4.05 -14.17 1.07
C VAL A 425 -4.09 -13.15 -0.07
N ALA A 426 -5.11 -13.20 -0.94
CA ALA A 426 -5.25 -12.27 -2.05
C ALA A 426 -5.33 -10.81 -1.56
N ALA A 427 -6.14 -10.53 -0.55
CA ALA A 427 -6.32 -9.20 0.02
C ALA A 427 -5.06 -8.67 0.71
N THR A 428 -4.39 -9.50 1.50
CA THR A 428 -3.19 -9.07 2.25
C THR A 428 -1.95 -8.96 1.37
N PHE A 429 -1.72 -9.93 0.49
CA PHE A 429 -0.55 -9.95 -0.40
C PHE A 429 -0.61 -8.88 -1.49
N ASN A 430 -1.81 -8.45 -1.89
CA ASN A 430 -2.00 -7.33 -2.82
C ASN A 430 -2.26 -5.99 -2.11
N ASN A 431 -2.21 -5.94 -0.78
CA ASN A 431 -2.42 -4.75 0.04
C ASN A 431 -3.77 -4.06 -0.20
N ILE A 432 -4.90 -4.81 -0.11
CA ILE A 432 -6.26 -4.31 -0.42
C ILE A 432 -7.11 -4.09 0.85
N GLY A 433 -6.92 -4.94 1.86
CA GLY A 433 -7.67 -4.92 3.12
C GLY A 433 -8.71 -6.03 3.22
N PRO A 434 -9.97 -5.81 2.85
CA PRO A 434 -11.01 -6.83 2.95
C PRO A 434 -10.86 -7.90 1.87
N GLY A 435 -11.14 -9.17 2.26
CA GLY A 435 -11.29 -10.30 1.36
C GLY A 435 -12.76 -10.66 1.12
N LEU A 436 -13.05 -11.95 1.14
CA LEU A 436 -14.38 -12.56 1.05
C LEU A 436 -14.57 -13.57 2.18
N GLY A 437 -15.78 -14.06 2.38
CA GLY A 437 -16.07 -14.99 3.47
C GLY A 437 -15.88 -14.32 4.84
N LYS A 438 -15.19 -15.01 5.76
CA LYS A 438 -14.97 -14.55 7.15
C LYS A 438 -14.00 -13.36 7.28
N VAL A 439 -13.35 -12.93 6.20
CA VAL A 439 -12.49 -11.73 6.13
C VAL A 439 -13.04 -10.69 5.17
N GLY A 440 -14.34 -10.77 4.85
CA GLY A 440 -15.05 -9.83 4.01
C GLY A 440 -15.19 -8.44 4.63
N PRO A 441 -15.82 -7.47 3.91
CA PRO A 441 -15.89 -6.07 4.32
C PRO A 441 -16.67 -5.83 5.62
N ALA A 442 -17.52 -6.77 6.03
CA ALA A 442 -18.28 -6.72 7.28
C ALA A 442 -17.56 -7.43 8.45
N PHE A 443 -16.40 -8.02 8.24
CA PHE A 443 -15.67 -8.84 9.19
C PHE A 443 -14.25 -8.29 9.43
N SER A 444 -13.53 -8.93 10.37
CA SER A 444 -12.14 -8.60 10.68
C SER A 444 -11.26 -9.86 10.64
N PHE A 445 -9.95 -9.67 10.69
CA PHE A 445 -8.98 -10.77 10.79
C PHE A 445 -8.75 -11.24 12.25
N ALA A 446 -9.56 -10.76 13.20
CA ALA A 446 -9.41 -11.09 14.63
C ALA A 446 -9.41 -12.60 14.88
N ASP A 447 -10.34 -13.33 14.24
CA ASP A 447 -10.54 -14.77 14.44
C ASP A 447 -9.49 -15.65 13.75
N MET A 448 -8.57 -15.06 13.00
CA MET A 448 -7.46 -15.81 12.39
C MET A 448 -6.43 -16.22 13.44
N THR A 449 -5.80 -17.36 13.26
CA THR A 449 -4.75 -17.85 14.18
C THR A 449 -3.50 -16.97 14.11
N ASP A 450 -2.69 -16.95 15.17
CA ASP A 450 -1.43 -16.21 15.24
C ASP A 450 -0.48 -16.59 14.09
N VAL A 451 -0.42 -17.88 13.75
CA VAL A 451 0.38 -18.37 12.62
C VAL A 451 -0.07 -17.69 11.32
N SER A 452 -1.38 -17.72 11.02
CA SER A 452 -1.92 -17.04 9.84
C SER A 452 -1.62 -15.56 9.84
N LYS A 453 -1.78 -14.85 10.97
CA LYS A 453 -1.50 -13.42 11.10
C LYS A 453 -0.02 -13.10 10.82
N ILE A 454 0.92 -13.92 11.31
CA ILE A 454 2.35 -13.75 11.02
C ILE A 454 2.65 -13.91 9.53
N PHE A 455 2.12 -14.97 8.89
CA PHE A 455 2.35 -15.21 7.47
C PHE A 455 1.64 -14.18 6.58
N LEU A 456 0.45 -13.74 6.94
CA LEU A 456 -0.25 -12.65 6.25
C LEU A 456 0.49 -11.31 6.42
N SER A 457 1.08 -11.03 7.60
CA SER A 457 1.93 -9.85 7.82
C SER A 457 3.17 -9.90 6.92
N PHE A 458 3.80 -11.07 6.78
CA PHE A 458 4.87 -11.26 5.80
C PHE A 458 4.37 -11.02 4.37
N GLY A 459 3.18 -11.53 4.03
CA GLY A 459 2.54 -11.30 2.73
C GLY A 459 2.34 -9.81 2.43
N MET A 460 1.81 -9.04 3.40
CA MET A 460 1.63 -7.59 3.28
C MET A 460 2.95 -6.85 3.02
N LEU A 461 4.00 -7.20 3.78
CA LEU A 461 5.34 -6.62 3.59
C LEU A 461 5.95 -7.01 2.23
N ALA A 462 5.85 -8.28 1.84
CA ALA A 462 6.37 -8.77 0.57
C ALA A 462 5.65 -8.13 -0.63
N GLY A 463 4.32 -8.00 -0.57
CA GLY A 463 3.52 -7.34 -1.59
C GLY A 463 3.91 -5.87 -1.76
N ARG A 464 4.02 -5.13 -0.64
CA ARG A 464 4.38 -3.70 -0.64
C ARG A 464 5.80 -3.44 -1.13
N LEU A 465 6.76 -4.27 -0.74
CA LEU A 465 8.18 -4.12 -1.04
C LEU A 465 8.61 -4.79 -2.36
N GLU A 466 7.66 -5.19 -3.21
CA GLU A 466 7.97 -5.79 -4.51
C GLU A 466 8.77 -7.12 -4.41
N LEU A 467 8.47 -7.95 -3.41
CA LEU A 467 8.94 -9.31 -3.17
C LEU A 467 10.44 -9.44 -2.84
N PHE A 468 11.32 -8.96 -3.72
CA PHE A 468 12.77 -9.19 -3.64
C PHE A 468 13.43 -8.66 -2.37
N PRO A 469 13.09 -7.47 -1.83
CA PRO A 469 13.67 -7.00 -0.57
C PRO A 469 13.39 -7.94 0.61
N MET A 470 12.20 -8.53 0.67
CA MET A 470 11.86 -9.50 1.71
C MET A 470 12.58 -10.84 1.50
N LEU A 471 12.64 -11.35 0.27
CA LEU A 471 13.31 -12.62 -0.02
C LEU A 471 14.81 -12.58 0.23
N ILE A 472 15.46 -11.44 -0.02
CA ILE A 472 16.89 -11.27 0.18
C ILE A 472 17.31 -11.44 1.63
N LEU A 473 16.41 -11.17 2.61
CA LEU A 473 16.68 -11.39 4.03
C LEU A 473 16.90 -12.86 4.34
N PHE A 474 16.28 -13.76 3.61
CA PHE A 474 16.36 -15.21 3.83
C PHE A 474 17.50 -15.87 3.04
N ALA A 475 18.15 -15.15 2.12
CA ALA A 475 19.27 -15.68 1.34
C ALA A 475 20.55 -15.69 2.19
N PRO A 476 21.19 -16.87 2.46
CA PRO A 476 22.41 -16.95 3.30
C PRO A 476 23.56 -16.11 2.78
N GLU A 477 23.67 -15.95 1.44
CA GLU A 477 24.71 -15.14 0.80
C GLU A 477 24.60 -13.65 1.15
N THR A 478 23.40 -13.20 1.55
CA THR A 478 23.18 -11.81 1.96
C THR A 478 24.01 -11.44 3.18
N TRP A 479 24.21 -12.39 4.10
CA TRP A 479 24.86 -12.17 5.39
C TRP A 479 26.36 -12.50 5.38
N LYS A 480 26.86 -13.16 4.31
CA LYS A 480 28.28 -13.45 4.16
C LYS A 480 29.08 -12.17 3.88
N ILE A 481 30.14 -11.96 4.63
CA ILE A 481 31.14 -10.92 4.38
C ILE A 481 32.00 -11.41 3.20
N LYS A 482 31.98 -10.68 2.09
CA LYS A 482 33.00 -10.84 1.05
C LYS A 482 34.16 -9.93 1.37
#